data_2fb6baad1c2b25f935d4068c4e6e75bd
#
_entry.id   2fb6baad1c2b25f935d4068c4e6e75bd
#
_cell.length_a   1.000
_cell.length_b   1.000
_cell.length_c   1.000
_cell.angle_alpha   90.00
_cell.angle_beta   90.00
_cell.angle_gamma   90.00
#
_symmetry.space_group_name_H-M   'P 1'
#
loop_
_entity.id
_entity.type
_entity.pdbx_description
1 polymer ?
#
loop_
_entity_poly.entity_id
_entity_poly.type
_entity_poly.pdbx_seq_one_letter_code
_entity_poly.pdbx_strand_id
1 'polypeptide(L)'
;MRITLENRVQELETELAAERARYRRDVPTQVEAEIVRQARRRLDAGVAPARIAAVIGAAAPEEKCDATPEARRFALSTGDFPNTGGTGRFANGAIIVTGVGRAAKDDGGRLQAWYDQSAPVTLKFARPGGQTSEVSGSLPLFHTIVVADHAYKFSVAAVSRSFVDA
;
A
#
# COMPACT_ATOMS: atom_id res chain seq x y z
N MET A 1 61.96 11.81 -21.66
CA MET A 1 60.81 12.50 -22.28
C MET A 1 59.56 11.63 -22.42
N ARG A 2 59.64 10.33 -22.80
CA ARG A 2 58.48 9.42 -22.94
C ARG A 2 57.82 9.10 -21.62
N ILE A 3 58.57 8.78 -20.56
CA ILE A 3 58.08 8.45 -19.24
C ILE A 3 57.29 9.59 -18.58
N THR A 4 57.64 10.85 -18.86
CA THR A 4 56.93 12.01 -18.33
C THR A 4 55.56 12.21 -18.97
N LEU A 5 55.40 11.89 -20.24
CA LEU A 5 54.14 11.96 -20.95
C LEU A 5 53.20 10.81 -20.52
N GLU A 6 53.71 9.62 -20.36
CA GLU A 6 52.92 8.46 -19.87
C GLU A 6 52.41 8.70 -18.46
N ASN A 7 53.25 9.21 -17.57
CA ASN A 7 52.80 9.58 -16.20
C ASN A 7 51.72 10.67 -16.23
N ARG A 8 51.85 11.68 -17.11
CA ARG A 8 50.87 12.75 -17.22
C ARG A 8 49.54 12.24 -17.78
N VAL A 9 49.56 11.31 -18.72
CA VAL A 9 48.34 10.68 -19.25
C VAL A 9 47.64 9.89 -18.11
N GLN A 10 48.38 9.15 -17.34
CA GLN A 10 47.84 8.35 -16.22
C GLN A 10 47.24 9.22 -15.09
N GLU A 11 47.89 10.38 -14.78
CA GLU A 11 47.34 11.34 -13.86
C GLU A 11 46.01 11.94 -14.40
N LEU A 12 45.95 12.35 -15.65
CA LEU A 12 44.75 12.91 -16.26
C LEU A 12 43.61 11.88 -16.37
N GLU A 13 43.92 10.64 -16.66
CA GLU A 13 42.92 9.57 -16.65
C GLU A 13 42.34 9.33 -15.25
N THR A 14 43.19 9.38 -14.22
CA THR A 14 42.77 9.25 -12.81
C THR A 14 41.90 10.44 -12.37
N GLU A 15 42.29 11.67 -12.72
CA GLU A 15 41.50 12.87 -12.47
C GLU A 15 40.15 12.81 -13.19
N LEU A 16 40.15 12.41 -14.45
CA LEU A 16 38.92 12.27 -15.24
C LEU A 16 37.99 11.19 -14.66
N ALA A 17 38.53 10.07 -14.20
CA ALA A 17 37.75 9.03 -13.56
C ALA A 17 37.13 9.52 -12.24
N ALA A 18 37.90 10.27 -11.44
CA ALA A 18 37.42 10.88 -10.21
C ALA A 18 36.30 11.92 -10.46
N GLU A 19 36.49 12.81 -11.44
CA GLU A 19 35.48 13.79 -11.82
C GLU A 19 34.21 13.15 -12.40
N ARG A 20 34.33 12.09 -13.22
CA ARG A 20 33.18 11.34 -13.71
C ARG A 20 32.42 10.62 -12.57
N ALA A 21 33.14 10.11 -11.57
CA ALA A 21 32.52 9.50 -10.39
C ALA A 21 31.78 10.54 -9.54
N ARG A 22 32.36 11.74 -9.39
CA ARG A 22 31.75 12.87 -8.71
C ARG A 22 30.53 13.38 -9.46
N TYR A 23 30.66 13.58 -10.77
CA TYR A 23 29.54 14.00 -11.63
C TYR A 23 28.36 13.02 -11.55
N ARG A 24 28.60 11.69 -11.61
CA ARG A 24 27.54 10.69 -11.46
C ARG A 24 26.85 10.70 -10.09
N ARG A 25 27.55 11.17 -9.06
CA ARG A 25 27.00 11.29 -7.70
C ARG A 25 26.19 12.56 -7.51
N ASP A 26 26.68 13.66 -8.09
CA ASP A 26 26.15 15.01 -7.86
C ASP A 26 25.07 15.40 -8.88
N VAL A 27 25.03 14.76 -10.06
CA VAL A 27 24.02 15.02 -11.10
C VAL A 27 22.88 14.02 -10.95
N PRO A 28 21.68 14.50 -10.61
CA PRO A 28 20.51 13.63 -10.45
C PRO A 28 20.20 12.84 -11.74
N THR A 29 19.81 11.59 -11.59
CA THR A 29 19.22 10.80 -12.69
C THR A 29 17.95 11.48 -13.21
N GLN A 30 17.44 11.06 -14.37
CA GLN A 30 16.21 11.65 -14.92
C GLN A 30 15.04 11.60 -13.92
N VAL A 31 14.92 10.51 -13.15
CA VAL A 31 13.87 10.33 -12.14
C VAL A 31 14.07 11.26 -10.96
N GLU A 32 15.29 11.34 -10.43
CA GLU A 32 15.64 12.25 -9.33
C GLU A 32 15.46 13.71 -9.74
N ALA A 33 15.86 14.07 -10.97
CA ALA A 33 15.65 15.40 -11.51
C ALA A 33 14.16 15.78 -11.59
N GLU A 34 13.27 14.82 -11.91
CA GLU A 34 11.83 15.07 -11.91
C GLU A 34 11.30 15.31 -10.49
N ILE A 35 11.74 14.53 -9.51
CA ILE A 35 11.37 14.74 -8.09
C ILE A 35 11.82 16.14 -7.63
N VAL A 36 13.05 16.53 -7.95
CA VAL A 36 13.57 17.87 -7.61
C VAL A 36 12.75 18.95 -8.29
N ARG A 37 12.39 18.80 -9.57
CA ARG A 37 11.53 19.76 -10.28
C ARG A 37 10.16 19.88 -9.63
N GLN A 38 9.55 18.76 -9.22
CA GLN A 38 8.26 18.77 -8.54
C GLN A 38 8.34 19.46 -7.18
N ALA A 39 9.38 19.17 -6.39
CA ALA A 39 9.62 19.84 -5.13
C ALA A 39 9.76 21.35 -5.31
N ARG A 40 10.55 21.80 -6.29
CA ARG A 40 10.72 23.23 -6.61
C ARG A 40 9.38 23.89 -6.99
N ARG A 41 8.60 23.29 -7.88
CA ARG A 41 7.27 23.83 -8.23
C ARG A 41 6.36 24.01 -7.01
N ARG A 42 6.43 23.12 -6.02
CA ARG A 42 5.66 23.24 -4.78
C ARG A 42 6.17 24.36 -3.88
N LEU A 43 7.49 24.53 -3.80
CA LEU A 43 8.11 25.65 -3.09
C LEU A 43 7.71 26.98 -3.70
N ASP A 44 7.78 27.10 -5.04
CA ASP A 44 7.39 28.29 -5.78
C ASP A 44 5.90 28.62 -5.61
N ALA A 45 5.06 27.60 -5.42
CA ALA A 45 3.64 27.73 -5.08
C ALA A 45 3.38 28.06 -3.59
N GLY A 46 4.42 28.33 -2.79
CA GLY A 46 4.30 28.75 -1.40
C GLY A 46 4.12 27.62 -0.38
N VAL A 47 4.35 26.36 -0.77
CA VAL A 47 4.31 25.24 0.20
C VAL A 47 5.55 25.31 1.07
N ALA A 48 5.37 25.28 2.40
CA ALA A 48 6.46 25.33 3.35
C ALA A 48 7.46 24.18 3.14
N PRO A 49 8.79 24.44 3.13
CA PRO A 49 9.83 23.40 2.93
C PRO A 49 9.70 22.23 3.89
N ALA A 50 9.38 22.51 5.16
CA ALA A 50 9.18 21.48 6.19
C ALA A 50 8.05 20.49 5.85
N ARG A 51 6.98 20.96 5.19
CA ARG A 51 5.88 20.11 4.75
C ARG A 51 6.29 19.19 3.61
N ILE A 52 7.09 19.69 2.65
CA ILE A 52 7.62 18.87 1.55
C ILE A 52 8.57 17.80 2.12
N ALA A 53 9.49 18.19 2.99
CA ALA A 53 10.41 17.27 3.65
C ALA A 53 9.67 16.18 4.46
N ALA A 54 8.60 16.54 5.17
CA ALA A 54 7.78 15.60 5.92
C ALA A 54 7.09 14.57 5.01
N VAL A 55 6.56 15.00 3.85
CA VAL A 55 5.95 14.09 2.87
C VAL A 55 6.98 13.11 2.28
N ILE A 56 8.16 13.62 1.92
CA ILE A 56 9.25 12.77 1.42
C ILE A 56 9.73 11.80 2.50
N GLY A 57 9.89 12.25 3.74
CA GLY A 57 10.30 11.40 4.86
C GLY A 57 9.26 10.36 5.27
N ALA A 58 7.98 10.62 5.01
CA ALA A 58 6.89 9.68 5.23
C ALA A 58 6.72 8.65 4.09
N ALA A 59 7.40 8.84 2.96
CA ALA A 59 7.40 7.86 1.87
C ALA A 59 8.17 6.61 2.32
N ALA A 60 7.43 5.59 2.74
CA ALA A 60 8.01 4.30 3.08
C ALA A 60 8.47 3.57 1.80
N PRO A 61 9.52 2.75 1.88
CA PRO A 61 9.88 1.85 0.78
C PRO A 61 8.67 0.99 0.40
N GLU A 62 8.51 0.77 -0.90
CA GLU A 62 7.48 -0.14 -1.39
C GLU A 62 7.82 -1.55 -0.89
N GLU A 63 7.03 -2.06 0.05
CA GLU A 63 7.23 -3.42 0.55
C GLU A 63 6.80 -4.40 -0.53
N LYS A 64 7.76 -5.14 -1.06
CA LYS A 64 7.51 -6.18 -2.05
C LYS A 64 6.82 -7.36 -1.38
N CYS A 65 5.73 -7.84 -1.98
CA CYS A 65 5.14 -9.10 -1.58
C CYS A 65 5.93 -10.24 -2.24
N ASP A 66 6.37 -11.20 -1.43
CA ASP A 66 7.14 -12.36 -1.91
C ASP A 66 6.25 -13.47 -2.45
N ALA A 67 4.94 -13.39 -2.20
CA ALA A 67 3.95 -14.38 -2.61
C ALA A 67 2.99 -13.85 -3.67
N THR A 68 2.46 -14.76 -4.49
CA THR A 68 1.36 -14.45 -5.41
C THR A 68 0.12 -14.04 -4.63
N PRO A 69 -0.57 -12.95 -5.01
CA PRO A 69 -1.79 -12.54 -4.37
C PRO A 69 -2.87 -13.64 -4.40
N GLU A 70 -3.49 -13.88 -3.27
CA GLU A 70 -4.59 -14.83 -3.14
C GLU A 70 -5.90 -14.02 -3.04
N ALA A 71 -6.82 -14.21 -3.99
CA ALA A 71 -8.10 -13.52 -3.98
C ALA A 71 -9.22 -14.46 -3.54
N ARG A 72 -10.09 -13.98 -2.66
CA ARG A 72 -11.27 -14.70 -2.18
C ARG A 72 -12.49 -13.80 -2.13
N ARG A 73 -13.58 -14.31 -2.64
CA ARG A 73 -14.88 -13.65 -2.55
C ARG A 73 -15.70 -14.22 -1.41
N PHE A 74 -16.27 -13.35 -0.59
CA PHE A 74 -17.18 -13.73 0.48
C PHE A 74 -18.28 -12.70 0.70
N ALA A 75 -19.39 -13.13 1.29
CA ALA A 75 -20.53 -12.27 1.57
C ALA A 75 -20.33 -11.55 2.91
N LEU A 76 -20.72 -10.28 2.98
CA LEU A 76 -20.86 -9.59 4.26
C LEU A 76 -22.23 -9.91 4.87
N SER A 77 -22.26 -10.20 6.17
CA SER A 77 -23.50 -10.24 6.93
C SER A 77 -23.99 -8.82 7.24
N THR A 78 -25.24 -8.71 7.65
CA THR A 78 -25.75 -7.48 8.24
C THR A 78 -26.31 -7.77 9.63
N GLY A 79 -26.37 -6.76 10.49
CA GLY A 79 -26.90 -6.92 11.83
C GLY A 79 -28.33 -7.49 11.86
N ASP A 80 -29.12 -7.14 10.83
CA ASP A 80 -30.51 -7.58 10.69
C ASP A 80 -30.62 -8.99 10.06
N PHE A 81 -29.58 -9.42 9.30
CA PHE A 81 -29.53 -10.70 8.61
C PHE A 81 -28.17 -11.40 8.87
N PRO A 82 -27.92 -11.88 10.10
CA PRO A 82 -26.59 -12.40 10.48
C PRO A 82 -26.19 -13.68 9.74
N ASN A 83 -27.15 -14.45 9.25
CA ASN A 83 -26.91 -15.73 8.55
C ASN A 83 -26.58 -15.56 7.06
N THR A 84 -26.51 -14.33 6.54
CA THR A 84 -26.19 -14.07 5.12
C THR A 84 -24.69 -13.96 4.88
N GLY A 85 -23.89 -13.88 5.93
CA GLY A 85 -22.44 -13.72 5.86
C GLY A 85 -21.70 -14.97 5.41
N GLY A 86 -20.59 -14.75 4.71
CA GLY A 86 -19.63 -15.76 4.31
C GLY A 86 -18.29 -15.57 5.01
N THR A 87 -17.34 -16.44 4.65
CA THR A 87 -16.00 -16.46 5.25
C THR A 87 -14.97 -16.53 4.14
N GLY A 88 -14.01 -15.60 4.12
CA GLY A 88 -12.78 -15.69 3.34
C GLY A 88 -11.72 -16.45 4.14
N ARG A 89 -11.07 -17.44 3.52
CA ARG A 89 -9.96 -18.20 4.13
C ARG A 89 -8.70 -17.97 3.32
N PHE A 90 -7.64 -17.52 4.00
CA PHE A 90 -6.36 -17.15 3.41
C PHE A 90 -5.21 -17.86 4.09
N ALA A 91 -4.05 -17.91 3.43
CA ALA A 91 -2.85 -18.53 3.96
C ALA A 91 -3.11 -19.97 4.44
N ASN A 92 -3.70 -20.82 3.60
CA ASN A 92 -4.10 -22.19 3.93
C ASN A 92 -5.01 -22.30 5.17
N GLY A 93 -5.83 -21.28 5.43
CA GLY A 93 -6.74 -21.24 6.57
C GLY A 93 -6.15 -20.64 7.84
N ALA A 94 -4.91 -20.16 7.80
CA ALA A 94 -4.29 -19.46 8.93
C ALA A 94 -4.95 -18.12 9.24
N ILE A 95 -5.65 -17.52 8.28
CA ILE A 95 -6.38 -16.27 8.47
C ILE A 95 -7.81 -16.47 7.96
N ILE A 96 -8.76 -16.16 8.81
CA ILE A 96 -10.19 -16.24 8.51
C ILE A 96 -10.75 -14.83 8.57
N VAL A 97 -11.36 -14.39 7.47
CA VAL A 97 -11.95 -13.05 7.35
C VAL A 97 -13.47 -13.17 7.29
N THR A 98 -14.15 -12.43 8.13
CA THR A 98 -15.59 -12.23 8.11
C THR A 98 -15.89 -10.74 8.12
N GLY A 99 -17.09 -10.36 7.70
CA GLY A 99 -17.44 -8.95 7.72
C GLY A 99 -18.92 -8.71 7.97
N VAL A 100 -19.18 -7.55 8.55
CA VAL A 100 -20.53 -7.06 8.86
C VAL A 100 -20.67 -5.66 8.27
N GLY A 101 -21.77 -5.43 7.55
CA GLY A 101 -22.16 -4.12 7.07
C GLY A 101 -23.56 -3.73 7.60
N ARG A 102 -23.92 -2.47 7.41
CA ARG A 102 -25.29 -2.02 7.65
C ARG A 102 -26.18 -2.53 6.51
N ALA A 103 -27.39 -3.03 6.83
CA ALA A 103 -28.34 -3.44 5.81
C ALA A 103 -28.74 -2.27 4.90
N ALA A 104 -28.76 -2.51 3.60
CA ALA A 104 -29.29 -1.54 2.64
C ALA A 104 -30.81 -1.37 2.84
N LYS A 105 -31.36 -0.27 2.34
CA LYS A 105 -32.78 -0.01 2.32
C LYS A 105 -33.25 0.16 0.88
N ASP A 106 -34.45 -0.33 0.58
CA ASP A 106 -35.11 -0.02 -0.67
C ASP A 106 -35.77 1.39 -0.62
N ASP A 107 -36.35 1.81 -1.74
CA ASP A 107 -37.00 3.12 -1.87
C ASP A 107 -38.17 3.29 -0.88
N GLY A 108 -38.75 2.22 -0.37
CA GLY A 108 -39.78 2.19 0.65
C GLY A 108 -39.24 2.15 2.08
N GLY A 109 -37.92 2.18 2.27
CA GLY A 109 -37.25 2.13 3.58
C GLY A 109 -37.13 0.73 4.19
N ARG A 110 -37.52 -0.32 3.47
CA ARG A 110 -37.44 -1.71 3.98
C ARG A 110 -36.02 -2.23 3.90
N LEU A 111 -35.57 -2.88 4.96
CA LEU A 111 -34.24 -3.48 5.05
C LEU A 111 -34.09 -4.61 4.03
N GLN A 112 -32.92 -4.66 3.42
CA GLN A 112 -32.53 -5.66 2.43
C GLN A 112 -31.49 -6.59 3.03
N ALA A 113 -31.44 -7.82 2.52
CA ALA A 113 -30.49 -8.85 3.00
C ALA A 113 -29.04 -8.64 2.54
N TRP A 114 -28.73 -7.52 1.92
CA TRP A 114 -27.38 -7.12 1.52
C TRP A 114 -26.95 -5.82 2.18
N TYR A 115 -25.64 -5.62 2.25
CA TYR A 115 -25.10 -4.44 2.91
C TYR A 115 -25.18 -3.17 2.03
N ASP A 116 -25.27 -2.04 2.69
CA ASP A 116 -25.20 -0.72 2.06
C ASP A 116 -23.74 -0.40 1.72
N GLN A 117 -23.43 -0.39 0.41
CA GLN A 117 -22.06 -0.13 -0.08
C GLN A 117 -21.54 1.29 0.21
N SER A 118 -22.43 2.23 0.49
CA SER A 118 -22.06 3.59 0.86
C SER A 118 -21.75 3.76 2.36
N ALA A 119 -22.09 2.74 3.16
CA ALA A 119 -21.86 2.74 4.60
C ALA A 119 -20.54 2.05 4.96
N PRO A 120 -19.94 2.43 6.09
CA PRO A 120 -18.79 1.69 6.63
C PRO A 120 -19.13 0.23 6.91
N VAL A 121 -18.15 -0.64 6.71
CA VAL A 121 -18.20 -2.06 7.08
C VAL A 121 -17.18 -2.35 8.17
N THR A 122 -17.41 -3.39 8.94
CA THR A 122 -16.47 -3.91 9.93
C THR A 122 -15.99 -5.28 9.46
N LEU A 123 -14.68 -5.42 9.30
CA LEU A 123 -14.02 -6.67 8.96
C LEU A 123 -13.34 -7.25 10.20
N LYS A 124 -13.52 -8.52 10.43
CA LYS A 124 -12.89 -9.26 11.52
C LYS A 124 -11.97 -10.31 10.95
N PHE A 125 -10.74 -10.27 11.39
CA PHE A 125 -9.68 -11.18 11.02
C PHE A 125 -9.36 -12.09 12.21
N ALA A 126 -9.66 -13.36 12.09
CA ALA A 126 -9.37 -14.36 13.12
C ALA A 126 -8.18 -15.23 12.71
N ARG A 127 -7.32 -15.54 13.68
CA ARG A 127 -6.16 -16.42 13.55
C ARG A 127 -6.38 -17.70 14.37
N PRO A 128 -5.83 -18.85 13.94
CA PRO A 128 -5.79 -20.03 14.77
C PRO A 128 -5.09 -19.71 16.10
N GLY A 129 -5.70 -20.09 17.21
CA GLY A 129 -5.22 -19.72 18.55
C GLY A 129 -5.97 -18.55 19.21
N GLY A 130 -7.02 -18.01 18.55
CA GLY A 130 -8.00 -17.12 19.17
C GLY A 130 -7.71 -15.63 19.11
N GLN A 131 -6.60 -15.20 18.52
CA GLN A 131 -6.38 -13.77 18.35
C GLN A 131 -7.21 -13.22 17.19
N THR A 132 -7.91 -12.13 17.44
CA THR A 132 -8.72 -11.43 16.43
C THR A 132 -8.28 -9.97 16.32
N SER A 133 -8.32 -9.43 15.11
CA SER A 133 -8.22 -7.99 14.87
C SER A 133 -9.44 -7.54 14.07
N GLU A 134 -9.88 -6.32 14.33
CA GLU A 134 -11.03 -5.72 13.64
C GLU A 134 -10.62 -4.39 13.03
N VAL A 135 -11.15 -4.12 11.84
CA VAL A 135 -11.00 -2.83 11.18
C VAL A 135 -12.35 -2.39 10.62
N SER A 136 -12.68 -1.13 10.77
CA SER A 136 -13.93 -0.56 10.29
C SER A 136 -13.65 0.65 9.39
N GLY A 137 -14.40 0.78 8.32
CA GLY A 137 -14.29 1.91 7.39
C GLY A 137 -15.07 1.67 6.11
N SER A 138 -15.02 2.65 5.21
CA SER A 138 -15.59 2.53 3.87
C SER A 138 -14.70 1.68 2.98
N LEU A 139 -15.30 0.89 2.08
CA LEU A 139 -14.56 0.14 1.07
C LEU A 139 -14.02 1.07 -0.04
N PRO A 140 -12.82 0.85 -0.58
CA PRO A 140 -11.91 -0.25 -0.27
C PRO A 140 -11.18 -0.07 1.07
N LEU A 141 -11.03 -1.16 1.81
CA LEU A 141 -10.37 -1.22 3.12
C LEU A 141 -9.03 -1.95 3.01
N PHE A 142 -8.00 -1.39 3.64
CA PHE A 142 -6.67 -1.98 3.70
C PHE A 142 -6.33 -2.35 5.15
N HIS A 143 -5.80 -3.53 5.34
CA HIS A 143 -5.37 -3.99 6.67
C HIS A 143 -4.17 -4.91 6.57
N THR A 144 -3.27 -4.81 7.56
CA THR A 144 -2.09 -5.68 7.63
C THR A 144 -2.15 -6.50 8.90
N ILE A 145 -1.92 -7.80 8.76
CA ILE A 145 -1.87 -8.74 9.88
C ILE A 145 -0.53 -9.43 9.88
N VAL A 146 0.09 -9.53 11.05
CA VAL A 146 1.31 -10.31 11.24
C VAL A 146 0.93 -11.66 11.86
N VAL A 147 1.32 -12.75 11.21
CA VAL A 147 1.17 -14.12 11.71
C VAL A 147 2.54 -14.77 11.68
N ALA A 148 3.05 -15.16 12.84
CA ALA A 148 4.46 -15.53 13.01
C ALA A 148 5.38 -14.43 12.45
N ASP A 149 6.26 -14.75 11.51
CA ASP A 149 7.21 -13.82 10.91
C ASP A 149 6.75 -13.26 9.55
N HIS A 150 5.47 -13.47 9.18
CA HIS A 150 4.91 -13.06 7.89
C HIS A 150 3.88 -11.95 8.07
N ALA A 151 4.01 -10.88 7.28
CA ALA A 151 3.02 -9.82 7.18
C ALA A 151 2.08 -10.11 5.99
N TYR A 152 0.79 -10.18 6.27
CA TYR A 152 -0.26 -10.37 5.27
C TYR A 152 -0.98 -9.04 5.07
N LYS A 153 -0.94 -8.52 3.84
CA LYS A 153 -1.61 -7.28 3.46
C LYS A 153 -2.93 -7.61 2.75
N PHE A 154 -4.00 -7.12 3.29
CA PHE A 154 -5.35 -7.29 2.74
C PHE A 154 -5.82 -6.01 2.08
N SER A 155 -6.42 -6.16 0.89
CA SER A 155 -7.16 -5.12 0.21
C SER A 155 -8.55 -5.64 -0.06
N VAL A 156 -9.54 -5.13 0.66
CA VAL A 156 -10.93 -5.60 0.55
C VAL A 156 -11.76 -4.58 -0.20
N ALA A 157 -12.36 -4.97 -1.30
CA ALA A 157 -13.16 -4.10 -2.17
C ALA A 157 -14.58 -4.64 -2.39
N ALA A 158 -15.52 -3.74 -2.60
CA ALA A 158 -16.89 -4.10 -2.97
C ALA A 158 -16.93 -4.63 -4.41
N VAL A 159 -17.63 -5.74 -4.63
CA VAL A 159 -17.81 -6.33 -5.97
C VAL A 159 -19.27 -6.29 -6.41
N SER A 160 -20.18 -6.66 -5.51
CA SER A 160 -21.61 -6.66 -5.77
C SER A 160 -22.40 -6.41 -4.48
N ARG A 161 -23.74 -6.41 -4.57
CA ARG A 161 -24.62 -6.05 -3.44
C ARG A 161 -24.34 -6.79 -2.13
N SER A 162 -23.87 -8.04 -2.19
CA SER A 162 -23.62 -8.83 -0.99
C SER A 162 -22.17 -9.23 -0.81
N PHE A 163 -21.33 -9.08 -1.84
CA PHE A 163 -20.01 -9.67 -1.88
C PHE A 163 -18.88 -8.64 -1.90
N VAL A 164 -17.80 -9.01 -1.24
CA VAL A 164 -16.51 -8.34 -1.32
C VAL A 164 -15.45 -9.33 -1.80
N ASP A 165 -14.43 -8.81 -2.47
CA ASP A 165 -13.19 -9.53 -2.78
C ASP A 165 -12.08 -9.01 -1.86
N ALA A 166 -11.28 -9.94 -1.34
CA ALA A 166 -10.14 -9.65 -0.49
C ALA A 166 -8.91 -10.42 -0.96
#